data_801c1d5edf676c3bb11a6680f4a99865
#
_entry.id   801c1d5edf676c3bb11a6680f4a99865
#
_cell.length_a   1.000
_cell.length_b   1.000
_cell.length_c   1.000
_cell.angle_alpha   90.00
_cell.angle_beta   90.00
_cell.angle_gamma   90.00
#
_symmetry.space_group_name_H-M   'P 1'
#
loop_
_entity.id
_entity.type
_entity.pdbx_description
1 polymer ?
#
loop_
_entity_poly.entity_id
_entity_poly.type
_entity_poly.pdbx_seq_one_letter_code
_entity_poly.pdbx_strand_id
1 'polypeptide(L)'
;LGAGLPQPTRVTVELYGSLGATGRGHATDRAAVMGLAGYEPETVPAVVCESLMEEVEAAGELVVDGVGPIPFSPSADIHFLPGRVLPYHVNGMTLTAYCASGAEILRRTYYSVGGGFVMEDVGAPGSPSIQALATASASQAHATPAPFPFTTSAAMLAICEREGLSVSDVVLANELSARSREEVIAYLDRLRATMRTCIEAGMNAEGILPGGLGVRRRAKALHERLCAQQSGPAAAFTMADPLRGMDWVDLFALAVNEENAAGRRVVTAPTNGAAGIVPAVLAYYERFIPGADDDGARRFLLAATAVGGLIKTNASIAGAE
;
A
#
# COMPACT_ATOMS: atom_id res chain seq x y z
N LEU A 1 -10.54 19.29 11.99
CA LEU A 1 -11.18 20.58 11.74
C LEU A 1 -10.65 21.58 12.76
N GLY A 2 -10.06 22.72 12.29
CA GLY A 2 -9.52 23.76 13.19
C GLY A 2 -10.62 24.40 14.04
N ALA A 3 -10.28 24.81 15.27
CA ALA A 3 -11.22 25.49 16.17
C ALA A 3 -11.77 26.76 15.51
N GLY A 4 -13.10 26.81 15.29
CA GLY A 4 -13.81 27.97 14.73
C GLY A 4 -14.59 27.74 13.45
N LEU A 5 -14.50 26.57 12.80
CA LEU A 5 -15.38 26.25 11.66
C LEU A 5 -16.76 25.79 12.14
N PRO A 6 -17.84 26.09 11.40
CA PRO A 6 -19.16 25.52 11.66
C PRO A 6 -19.09 23.98 11.60
N GLN A 7 -19.97 23.31 12.35
CA GLN A 7 -20.06 21.87 12.33
C GLN A 7 -20.50 21.40 10.92
N PRO A 8 -19.76 20.48 10.29
CA PRO A 8 -20.16 19.93 9.01
C PRO A 8 -21.41 19.05 9.17
N THR A 9 -22.31 19.16 8.21
CA THR A 9 -23.53 18.33 8.13
C THR A 9 -23.56 17.47 6.89
N ARG A 10 -22.60 17.66 5.95
CA ARG A 10 -22.43 16.85 4.76
C ARG A 10 -20.96 16.89 4.33
N VAL A 11 -20.47 15.77 3.81
CA VAL A 11 -19.16 15.66 3.17
C VAL A 11 -19.33 15.01 1.80
N THR A 12 -18.60 15.50 0.80
CA THR A 12 -18.51 14.84 -0.52
C THR A 12 -17.06 14.50 -0.87
N VAL A 13 -16.89 13.45 -1.66
CA VAL A 13 -15.62 12.99 -2.18
C VAL A 13 -15.66 13.03 -3.70
N GLU A 14 -14.73 13.73 -4.32
CA GLU A 14 -14.56 13.76 -5.78
C GLU A 14 -13.26 13.06 -6.16
N LEU A 15 -13.34 12.01 -6.98
CA LEU A 15 -12.21 11.22 -7.47
C LEU A 15 -11.96 11.55 -8.93
N TYR A 16 -10.80 12.11 -9.25
CA TYR A 16 -10.49 12.65 -10.56
C TYR A 16 -9.56 11.73 -11.36
N GLY A 17 -9.57 11.88 -12.68
CA GLY A 17 -8.66 11.24 -13.62
C GLY A 17 -8.53 9.73 -13.38
N SER A 18 -7.34 9.27 -13.08
CA SER A 18 -7.05 7.86 -12.85
C SER A 18 -7.81 7.28 -11.65
N LEU A 19 -7.91 8.01 -10.53
CA LEU A 19 -8.72 7.57 -9.37
C LEU A 19 -10.20 7.47 -9.73
N GLY A 20 -10.70 8.37 -10.59
CA GLY A 20 -12.06 8.30 -11.09
C GLY A 20 -12.31 7.12 -12.04
N ALA A 21 -11.32 6.79 -12.89
CA ALA A 21 -11.44 5.74 -13.89
C ALA A 21 -11.36 4.34 -13.29
N THR A 22 -10.43 4.12 -12.36
CA THR A 22 -10.10 2.79 -11.84
C THR A 22 -10.49 2.59 -10.37
N GLY A 23 -10.92 3.64 -9.69
CA GLY A 23 -11.10 3.69 -8.24
C GLY A 23 -12.04 2.62 -7.68
N ARG A 24 -13.14 2.29 -8.39
CA ARG A 24 -14.05 1.21 -7.96
C ARG A 24 -13.35 -0.16 -7.93
N GLY A 25 -12.52 -0.44 -8.93
CA GLY A 25 -11.77 -1.71 -9.02
C GLY A 25 -10.61 -1.80 -8.02
N HIS A 26 -10.15 -0.65 -7.51
CA HIS A 26 -9.06 -0.55 -6.54
C HIS A 26 -9.53 -0.17 -5.13
N ALA A 27 -10.84 -0.22 -4.88
CA ALA A 27 -11.45 0.13 -3.58
C ALA A 27 -11.10 1.55 -3.07
N THR A 28 -10.89 2.52 -3.99
CA THR A 28 -10.55 3.90 -3.64
C THR A 28 -11.71 4.59 -2.89
N ASP A 29 -12.95 4.30 -3.25
CA ASP A 29 -14.15 4.73 -2.53
C ASP A 29 -14.18 4.21 -1.08
N ARG A 30 -13.90 2.93 -0.89
CA ARG A 30 -13.80 2.31 0.45
C ARG A 30 -12.69 2.96 1.26
N ALA A 31 -11.52 3.18 0.67
CA ALA A 31 -10.39 3.83 1.33
C ALA A 31 -10.73 5.26 1.77
N ALA A 32 -11.45 6.02 0.93
CA ALA A 32 -11.90 7.37 1.28
C ALA A 32 -12.88 7.37 2.46
N VAL A 33 -13.84 6.44 2.49
CA VAL A 33 -14.79 6.29 3.61
C VAL A 33 -14.07 5.88 4.89
N MET A 34 -13.15 4.91 4.81
CA MET A 34 -12.35 4.50 5.96
C MET A 34 -11.50 5.66 6.50
N GLY A 35 -10.89 6.45 5.61
CA GLY A 35 -10.12 7.62 6.01
C GLY A 35 -10.97 8.72 6.67
N LEU A 36 -12.19 8.97 6.16
CA LEU A 36 -13.15 9.89 6.80
C LEU A 36 -13.58 9.39 8.19
N ALA A 37 -13.66 8.07 8.38
CA ALA A 37 -13.95 7.45 9.67
C ALA A 37 -12.73 7.38 10.62
N GLY A 38 -11.57 7.91 10.21
CA GLY A 38 -10.35 7.98 11.04
C GLY A 38 -9.49 6.73 11.03
N TYR A 39 -9.74 5.79 10.12
CA TYR A 39 -8.89 4.59 10.00
C TYR A 39 -7.62 4.87 9.22
N GLU A 40 -6.52 4.31 9.71
CA GLU A 40 -5.20 4.38 9.08
C GLU A 40 -4.92 3.10 8.27
N PRO A 41 -4.27 3.20 7.09
CA PRO A 41 -4.00 2.04 6.23
C PRO A 41 -3.19 0.94 6.91
N GLU A 42 -2.27 1.31 7.82
CA GLU A 42 -1.41 0.37 8.53
C GLU A 42 -2.13 -0.43 9.62
N THR A 43 -3.22 0.10 10.17
CA THR A 43 -3.85 -0.44 11.39
C THR A 43 -5.32 -0.82 11.22
N VAL A 44 -5.99 -0.42 10.12
CA VAL A 44 -7.41 -0.73 9.91
C VAL A 44 -7.68 -2.23 10.04
N PRO A 45 -8.66 -2.66 10.85
CA PRO A 45 -9.03 -4.07 10.98
C PRO A 45 -9.61 -4.64 9.67
N ALA A 46 -9.32 -5.91 9.35
CA ALA A 46 -9.82 -6.55 8.12
C ALA A 46 -11.36 -6.53 8.03
N VAL A 47 -12.05 -6.71 9.17
CA VAL A 47 -13.52 -6.66 9.22
C VAL A 47 -14.07 -5.31 8.76
N VAL A 48 -13.42 -4.20 9.12
CA VAL A 48 -13.81 -2.86 8.68
C VAL A 48 -13.66 -2.70 7.17
N CYS A 49 -12.58 -3.25 6.60
CA CYS A 49 -12.39 -3.22 5.14
C CYS A 49 -13.49 -3.99 4.40
N GLU A 50 -14.10 -4.99 5.04
CA GLU A 50 -15.14 -5.84 4.45
C GLU A 50 -16.54 -5.25 4.59
N SER A 51 -16.89 -4.68 5.77
CA SER A 51 -18.27 -4.35 6.12
C SER A 51 -18.62 -2.86 6.12
N LEU A 52 -17.65 -1.96 6.35
CA LEU A 52 -17.95 -0.53 6.59
C LEU A 52 -18.80 0.12 5.48
N MET A 53 -18.51 -0.18 4.21
CA MET A 53 -19.27 0.43 3.10
C MET A 53 -20.74 0.00 3.10
N GLU A 54 -21.01 -1.27 3.39
CA GLU A 54 -22.38 -1.80 3.48
C GLU A 54 -23.10 -1.26 4.71
N GLU A 55 -22.41 -1.13 5.83
CA GLU A 55 -22.93 -0.56 7.06
C GLU A 55 -23.33 0.91 6.86
N VAL A 56 -22.45 1.70 6.24
CA VAL A 56 -22.70 3.12 5.94
C VAL A 56 -23.87 3.29 4.96
N GLU A 57 -23.93 2.47 3.89
CA GLU A 57 -25.04 2.54 2.93
C GLU A 57 -26.38 2.14 3.58
N ALA A 58 -26.37 1.14 4.46
CA ALA A 58 -27.57 0.69 5.18
C ALA A 58 -28.04 1.70 6.25
N ALA A 59 -27.10 2.33 6.94
CA ALA A 59 -27.41 3.34 7.96
C ALA A 59 -27.79 4.70 7.35
N GLY A 60 -27.30 5.02 6.16
CA GLY A 60 -27.43 6.35 5.54
C GLY A 60 -26.62 7.42 6.26
N GLU A 61 -25.67 7.02 7.09
CA GLU A 61 -24.80 7.93 7.85
C GLU A 61 -23.38 7.39 7.98
N LEU A 62 -22.41 8.28 8.14
CA LEU A 62 -21.02 7.98 8.42
C LEU A 62 -20.59 8.70 9.70
N VAL A 63 -19.95 7.98 10.62
CA VAL A 63 -19.27 8.59 11.76
C VAL A 63 -17.92 9.13 11.29
N VAL A 64 -17.85 10.45 11.08
CA VAL A 64 -16.62 11.12 10.65
C VAL A 64 -15.75 11.44 11.85
N ASP A 65 -14.48 11.10 11.78
CA ASP A 65 -13.53 11.31 12.86
C ASP A 65 -13.43 12.80 13.25
N GLY A 66 -13.48 13.07 14.55
CA GLY A 66 -13.47 14.42 15.11
C GLY A 66 -14.73 15.26 14.83
N VAL A 67 -15.78 14.69 14.21
CA VAL A 67 -17.04 15.36 13.89
C VAL A 67 -18.24 14.64 14.52
N GLY A 68 -18.32 13.32 14.39
CA GLY A 68 -19.45 12.50 14.78
C GLY A 68 -20.27 12.03 13.55
N PRO A 69 -21.50 11.51 13.80
CA PRO A 69 -22.36 11.01 12.73
C PRO A 69 -22.89 12.14 11.85
N ILE A 70 -22.81 11.97 10.54
CA ILE A 70 -23.39 12.85 9.52
C ILE A 70 -24.11 11.99 8.47
N PRO A 71 -25.19 12.50 7.84
CA PRO A 71 -25.79 11.87 6.67
C PRO A 71 -24.74 11.67 5.58
N PHE A 72 -24.63 10.42 5.09
CA PHE A 72 -23.69 10.06 4.02
C PHE A 72 -24.18 8.83 3.28
N SER A 73 -24.19 8.89 1.96
CA SER A 73 -24.44 7.76 1.09
C SER A 73 -23.29 7.62 0.11
N PRO A 74 -22.52 6.51 0.12
CA PRO A 74 -21.45 6.25 -0.84
C PRO A 74 -21.87 6.45 -2.29
N SER A 75 -23.11 6.07 -2.64
CA SER A 75 -23.64 6.21 -4.00
C SER A 75 -23.95 7.65 -4.40
N ALA A 76 -24.27 8.55 -3.43
CA ALA A 76 -24.65 9.94 -3.68
C ALA A 76 -23.53 10.94 -3.40
N ASP A 77 -22.63 10.65 -2.45
CA ASP A 77 -21.62 11.58 -1.97
C ASP A 77 -20.19 11.27 -2.47
N ILE A 78 -19.98 10.13 -3.15
CA ILE A 78 -18.71 9.83 -3.81
C ILE A 78 -18.90 9.96 -5.33
N HIS A 79 -18.19 10.91 -5.93
CA HIS A 79 -18.27 11.22 -7.36
C HIS A 79 -17.02 10.75 -8.10
N PHE A 80 -17.19 9.82 -9.03
CA PHE A 80 -16.12 9.36 -9.92
C PHE A 80 -16.11 10.23 -11.19
N LEU A 81 -15.02 10.95 -11.42
CA LEU A 81 -14.87 11.95 -12.48
C LEU A 81 -13.69 11.61 -13.40
N PRO A 82 -13.72 10.48 -14.13
CA PRO A 82 -12.59 10.01 -14.95
C PRO A 82 -12.21 10.98 -16.07
N GLY A 83 -13.18 11.76 -16.60
CA GLY A 83 -12.94 12.75 -17.65
C GLY A 83 -12.37 14.08 -17.16
N ARG A 84 -12.19 14.26 -15.85
CA ARG A 84 -11.64 15.49 -15.27
C ARG A 84 -10.30 15.21 -14.62
N VAL A 85 -9.27 15.93 -15.02
CA VAL A 85 -7.91 15.82 -14.46
C VAL A 85 -7.57 17.13 -13.78
N LEU A 86 -7.02 17.04 -12.57
CA LEU A 86 -6.54 18.22 -11.83
C LEU A 86 -5.13 18.60 -12.32
N PRO A 87 -4.74 19.89 -12.21
CA PRO A 87 -3.54 20.40 -12.87
C PRO A 87 -2.21 19.76 -12.43
N TYR A 88 -2.11 19.30 -11.19
CA TYR A 88 -0.85 18.80 -10.65
C TYR A 88 -0.60 17.32 -10.98
N HIS A 89 -1.61 16.46 -10.81
CA HIS A 89 -1.45 15.02 -11.04
C HIS A 89 -2.77 14.35 -11.42
N VAL A 90 -2.70 13.25 -12.21
CA VAL A 90 -3.87 12.50 -12.67
C VAL A 90 -4.62 11.78 -11.55
N ASN A 91 -3.95 11.46 -10.44
CA ASN A 91 -4.54 10.82 -9.27
C ASN A 91 -4.97 11.87 -8.23
N GLY A 92 -6.00 12.63 -8.57
CA GLY A 92 -6.52 13.68 -7.68
C GLY A 92 -7.76 13.26 -6.92
N MET A 93 -7.89 13.75 -5.68
CA MET A 93 -9.07 13.60 -4.84
C MET A 93 -9.37 14.93 -4.16
N THR A 94 -10.65 15.33 -4.12
CA THR A 94 -11.09 16.49 -3.34
C THR A 94 -12.14 16.06 -2.33
N LEU A 95 -11.95 16.48 -1.08
CA LEU A 95 -12.94 16.38 0.00
C LEU A 95 -13.54 17.75 0.23
N THR A 96 -14.88 17.83 0.28
CA THR A 96 -15.59 19.08 0.54
C THR A 96 -16.59 18.87 1.67
N ALA A 97 -16.52 19.72 2.70
CA ALA A 97 -17.46 19.73 3.81
C ALA A 97 -18.39 20.93 3.71
N TYR A 98 -19.67 20.71 4.03
CA TYR A 98 -20.72 21.70 3.99
C TYR A 98 -21.40 21.82 5.35
N CYS A 99 -21.82 23.05 5.72
CA CYS A 99 -22.64 23.28 6.90
C CYS A 99 -24.15 23.14 6.61
N ALA A 100 -24.97 23.27 7.63
CA ALA A 100 -26.43 23.12 7.53
C ALA A 100 -27.14 24.09 6.55
N SER A 101 -26.51 25.23 6.22
CA SER A 101 -27.03 26.14 5.18
C SER A 101 -26.69 25.68 3.75
N GLY A 102 -25.90 24.60 3.59
CA GLY A 102 -25.35 24.13 2.30
C GLY A 102 -24.10 24.90 1.85
N ALA A 103 -23.61 25.85 2.65
CA ALA A 103 -22.37 26.55 2.33
C ALA A 103 -21.14 25.64 2.52
N GLU A 104 -20.19 25.72 1.60
CA GLU A 104 -18.89 25.08 1.71
C GLU A 104 -18.13 25.72 2.87
N ILE A 105 -17.64 24.89 3.81
CA ILE A 105 -16.87 25.33 4.98
C ILE A 105 -15.43 24.85 4.94
N LEU A 106 -15.15 23.79 4.18
CA LEU A 106 -13.81 23.26 4.00
C LEU A 106 -13.71 22.55 2.66
N ARG A 107 -12.64 22.82 1.92
CA ARG A 107 -12.25 22.07 0.73
C ARG A 107 -10.78 21.73 0.82
N ARG A 108 -10.44 20.46 0.58
CA ARG A 108 -9.07 19.95 0.57
C ARG A 108 -8.85 19.09 -0.65
N THR A 109 -7.75 19.34 -1.36
CA THR A 109 -7.40 18.57 -2.55
C THR A 109 -6.08 17.84 -2.30
N TYR A 110 -6.08 16.55 -2.60
CA TYR A 110 -4.96 15.65 -2.39
C TYR A 110 -4.60 14.94 -3.69
N TYR A 111 -3.33 14.55 -3.82
CA TYR A 111 -2.82 13.82 -4.96
C TYR A 111 -2.01 12.62 -4.50
N SER A 112 -2.39 11.43 -4.98
CA SER A 112 -1.59 10.22 -4.78
C SER A 112 -0.51 10.16 -5.85
N VAL A 113 0.76 10.34 -5.43
CA VAL A 113 1.90 10.37 -6.34
C VAL A 113 2.69 9.05 -6.34
N GLY A 114 2.07 7.99 -5.83
CA GLY A 114 2.62 6.63 -5.78
C GLY A 114 3.46 6.35 -4.53
N GLY A 115 3.68 5.06 -4.25
CA GLY A 115 4.47 4.60 -3.10
C GLY A 115 3.92 5.02 -1.72
N GLY A 116 2.61 5.30 -1.62
CA GLY A 116 1.97 5.78 -0.39
C GLY A 116 2.17 7.28 -0.12
N PHE A 117 2.85 8.01 -1.02
CA PHE A 117 3.04 9.45 -0.84
C PHE A 117 1.83 10.24 -1.32
N VAL A 118 1.40 11.16 -0.48
CA VAL A 118 0.28 12.07 -0.75
C VAL A 118 0.77 13.50 -0.73
N MET A 119 0.37 14.25 -1.75
CA MET A 119 0.58 15.70 -1.82
C MET A 119 -0.74 16.40 -1.54
N GLU A 120 -0.70 17.53 -0.85
CA GLU A 120 -1.86 18.37 -0.57
C GLU A 120 -1.71 19.70 -1.31
N ASP A 121 -2.80 20.17 -1.90
CA ASP A 121 -2.88 21.55 -2.40
C ASP A 121 -3.38 22.46 -1.26
N VAL A 122 -2.47 23.28 -0.76
CA VAL A 122 -2.74 24.29 0.30
C VAL A 122 -2.91 25.70 -0.28
N GLY A 123 -2.92 25.83 -1.61
CA GLY A 123 -3.07 27.09 -2.30
C GLY A 123 -4.48 27.66 -2.25
N ALA A 124 -4.60 28.93 -2.63
CA ALA A 124 -5.88 29.55 -2.84
C ALA A 124 -6.54 29.06 -4.15
N PRO A 125 -7.86 29.15 -4.29
CA PRO A 125 -8.55 28.83 -5.53
C PRO A 125 -7.92 29.54 -6.74
N GLY A 126 -7.46 28.75 -7.73
CA GLY A 126 -6.80 29.29 -8.93
C GLY A 126 -5.29 29.55 -8.79
N SER A 127 -4.70 29.34 -7.61
CA SER A 127 -3.25 29.45 -7.37
C SER A 127 -2.79 28.26 -6.52
N PRO A 128 -2.61 27.07 -7.10
CA PRO A 128 -2.25 25.86 -6.38
C PRO A 128 -0.86 26.00 -5.73
N SER A 129 -0.74 25.52 -4.51
CA SER A 129 0.52 25.43 -3.76
C SER A 129 0.64 24.02 -3.20
N ILE A 130 1.49 23.21 -3.80
CA ILE A 130 1.59 21.80 -3.52
C ILE A 130 2.67 21.53 -2.48
N GLN A 131 2.30 20.81 -1.44
CA GLN A 131 3.24 20.35 -0.41
C GLN A 131 3.03 18.86 -0.11
N ALA A 132 4.08 18.19 0.36
CA ALA A 132 3.95 16.82 0.83
C ALA A 132 3.09 16.79 2.11
N LEU A 133 2.10 15.90 2.14
CA LEU A 133 1.37 15.65 3.38
C LEU A 133 2.32 14.95 4.35
N ALA A 134 2.54 15.55 5.52
CA ALA A 134 3.33 14.95 6.57
C ALA A 134 2.55 13.75 7.15
N THR A 135 2.86 12.55 6.68
CA THR A 135 2.43 11.33 7.35
C THR A 135 3.31 11.09 8.57
N ALA A 136 2.81 10.38 9.58
CA ALA A 136 3.57 10.07 10.79
C ALA A 136 4.93 9.40 10.49
N SER A 137 5.03 8.66 9.38
CA SER A 137 6.27 8.06 8.88
C SER A 137 7.16 9.04 8.09
N ALA A 138 6.60 10.11 7.52
CA ALA A 138 7.33 11.09 6.70
C ALA A 138 7.82 12.31 7.49
N SER A 139 7.26 12.58 8.67
CA SER A 139 7.61 13.74 9.49
C SER A 139 9.05 13.70 10.06
N GLN A 140 9.71 12.55 9.99
CA GLN A 140 11.14 12.41 10.34
C GLN A 140 12.07 12.42 9.12
N ALA A 141 11.54 12.63 7.91
CA ALA A 141 12.34 12.64 6.70
C ALA A 141 13.25 13.87 6.66
N HIS A 142 14.51 13.66 7.03
CA HIS A 142 15.70 14.34 6.54
C HIS A 142 15.98 15.76 7.06
N ALA A 143 16.15 15.90 8.36
CA ALA A 143 16.97 17.00 8.90
C ALA A 143 18.47 16.79 8.57
N THR A 144 18.92 15.56 8.33
CA THR A 144 20.30 15.21 8.01
C THR A 144 20.38 14.62 6.59
N PRO A 145 21.24 15.15 5.70
CA PRO A 145 21.44 14.56 4.38
C PRO A 145 21.92 13.11 4.48
N ALA A 146 21.39 12.25 3.62
CA ALA A 146 21.83 10.86 3.52
C ALA A 146 23.34 10.82 3.18
N PRO A 147 24.16 9.98 3.85
CA PRO A 147 25.59 9.92 3.61
C PRO A 147 25.95 9.41 2.20
N PHE A 148 25.11 8.57 1.62
CA PHE A 148 25.33 7.94 0.32
C PHE A 148 24.11 8.15 -0.60
N PRO A 149 23.81 9.38 -1.04
CA PRO A 149 22.66 9.64 -1.90
C PRO A 149 22.90 9.07 -3.30
N PHE A 150 21.87 8.45 -3.89
CA PHE A 150 21.90 7.96 -5.26
C PHE A 150 20.53 8.08 -5.92
N THR A 151 20.51 8.34 -7.22
CA THR A 151 19.31 8.42 -8.06
C THR A 151 19.32 7.47 -9.26
N THR A 152 20.45 6.78 -9.45
CA THR A 152 20.63 5.77 -10.52
C THR A 152 21.31 4.53 -9.97
N SER A 153 21.11 3.39 -10.63
CA SER A 153 21.78 2.15 -10.27
C SER A 153 23.31 2.26 -10.45
N ALA A 154 23.78 2.97 -11.48
CA ALA A 154 25.20 3.20 -11.70
C ALA A 154 25.84 3.98 -10.53
N ALA A 155 25.18 5.03 -10.03
CA ALA A 155 25.65 5.78 -8.86
C ALA A 155 25.68 4.90 -7.60
N MET A 156 24.64 4.09 -7.38
CA MET A 156 24.57 3.15 -6.26
C MET A 156 25.72 2.15 -6.29
N LEU A 157 25.95 1.52 -7.44
CA LEU A 157 27.06 0.54 -7.60
C LEU A 157 28.44 1.19 -7.43
N ALA A 158 28.63 2.40 -7.94
CA ALA A 158 29.89 3.14 -7.74
C ALA A 158 30.14 3.48 -6.24
N ILE A 159 29.08 3.75 -5.47
CA ILE A 159 29.19 3.92 -4.02
C ILE A 159 29.60 2.59 -3.36
N CYS A 160 28.92 1.49 -3.71
CA CYS A 160 29.26 0.16 -3.18
C CYS A 160 30.74 -0.21 -3.44
N GLU A 161 31.22 0.03 -4.65
CA GLU A 161 32.60 -0.27 -5.04
C GLU A 161 33.61 0.62 -4.30
N ARG A 162 33.37 1.94 -4.25
CA ARG A 162 34.25 2.91 -3.60
C ARG A 162 34.38 2.68 -2.09
N GLU A 163 33.25 2.38 -1.43
CA GLU A 163 33.18 2.26 0.03
C GLU A 163 33.37 0.80 0.52
N GLY A 164 33.39 -0.18 -0.39
CA GLY A 164 33.43 -1.60 -0.04
C GLY A 164 32.16 -2.08 0.68
N LEU A 165 31.01 -1.46 0.40
CA LEU A 165 29.73 -1.75 1.04
C LEU A 165 28.82 -2.58 0.11
N SER A 166 27.97 -3.41 0.70
CA SER A 166 26.86 -4.02 -0.04
C SER A 166 25.75 -2.98 -0.28
N VAL A 167 24.83 -3.27 -1.22
CA VAL A 167 23.65 -2.44 -1.47
C VAL A 167 22.81 -2.25 -0.19
N SER A 168 22.64 -3.32 0.60
CA SER A 168 21.93 -3.25 1.86
C SER A 168 22.63 -2.35 2.90
N ASP A 169 23.98 -2.35 2.93
CA ASP A 169 24.74 -1.51 3.85
C ASP A 169 24.63 -0.02 3.48
N VAL A 170 24.66 0.30 2.18
CA VAL A 170 24.43 1.68 1.68
C VAL A 170 23.06 2.18 2.10
N VAL A 171 22.01 1.38 1.90
CA VAL A 171 20.64 1.76 2.32
C VAL A 171 20.54 1.90 3.83
N LEU A 172 21.10 0.95 4.58
CA LEU A 172 21.11 1.01 6.04
C LEU A 172 21.79 2.27 6.55
N ALA A 173 22.96 2.61 5.99
CA ALA A 173 23.68 3.83 6.38
C ALA A 173 22.85 5.10 6.10
N ASN A 174 22.14 5.15 4.97
CA ASN A 174 21.23 6.25 4.66
C ASN A 174 20.06 6.34 5.64
N GLU A 175 19.45 5.21 6.01
CA GLU A 175 18.37 5.16 7.00
C GLU A 175 18.83 5.61 8.39
N LEU A 176 20.03 5.22 8.80
CA LEU A 176 20.61 5.57 10.10
C LEU A 176 20.97 7.06 10.24
N SER A 177 20.96 7.82 9.16
CA SER A 177 21.09 9.30 9.24
C SER A 177 19.85 9.99 9.78
N ALA A 178 18.69 9.33 9.70
CA ALA A 178 17.39 9.89 10.09
C ALA A 178 16.72 9.13 11.26
N ARG A 179 17.10 7.88 11.49
CA ARG A 179 16.47 6.99 12.49
C ARG A 179 17.53 6.19 13.25
N SER A 180 17.20 5.75 14.46
CA SER A 180 18.07 4.82 15.20
C SER A 180 18.08 3.43 14.54
N ARG A 181 19.10 2.64 14.84
CA ARG A 181 19.21 1.26 14.34
C ARG A 181 18.04 0.40 14.83
N GLU A 182 17.62 0.59 16.05
CA GLU A 182 16.51 -0.12 16.69
C GLU A 182 15.19 0.16 15.95
N GLU A 183 14.94 1.43 15.60
CA GLU A 183 13.75 1.82 14.83
C GLU A 183 13.75 1.22 13.42
N VAL A 184 14.90 1.22 12.73
CA VAL A 184 15.03 0.61 11.40
C VAL A 184 14.78 -0.91 11.48
N ILE A 185 15.40 -1.61 12.44
CA ILE A 185 15.21 -3.05 12.62
C ILE A 185 13.74 -3.36 12.93
N ALA A 186 13.15 -2.66 13.90
CA ALA A 186 11.75 -2.87 14.26
C ALA A 186 10.79 -2.64 13.07
N TYR A 187 11.09 -1.64 12.23
CA TYR A 187 10.31 -1.37 11.02
C TYR A 187 10.42 -2.51 10.01
N LEU A 188 11.64 -3.00 9.71
CA LEU A 188 11.87 -4.10 8.78
C LEU A 188 11.20 -5.39 9.27
N ASP A 189 11.30 -5.69 10.57
CA ASP A 189 10.68 -6.87 11.18
C ASP A 189 9.14 -6.79 11.13
N ARG A 190 8.56 -5.60 11.33
CA ARG A 190 7.14 -5.35 11.16
C ARG A 190 6.68 -5.57 9.72
N LEU A 191 7.41 -5.06 8.72
CA LEU A 191 7.11 -5.30 7.30
C LEU A 191 7.15 -6.79 6.97
N ARG A 192 8.20 -7.49 7.41
CA ARG A 192 8.35 -8.94 7.23
C ARG A 192 7.19 -9.72 7.86
N ALA A 193 6.81 -9.39 9.08
CA ALA A 193 5.68 -10.02 9.76
C ALA A 193 4.36 -9.78 9.00
N THR A 194 4.13 -8.56 8.53
CA THR A 194 2.94 -8.21 7.72
C THR A 194 2.90 -8.99 6.40
N MET A 195 4.03 -9.12 5.70
CA MET A 195 4.14 -9.90 4.48
C MET A 195 3.82 -11.38 4.72
N ARG A 196 4.36 -11.95 5.81
CA ARG A 196 4.09 -13.34 6.20
C ARG A 196 2.61 -13.57 6.52
N THR A 197 2.01 -12.69 7.32
CA THR A 197 0.57 -12.76 7.65
C THR A 197 -0.30 -12.65 6.40
N CYS A 198 0.08 -11.80 5.44
CA CYS A 198 -0.64 -11.69 4.17
C CYS A 198 -0.59 -12.98 3.35
N ILE A 199 0.59 -13.62 3.23
CA ILE A 199 0.75 -14.92 2.55
C ILE A 199 -0.11 -15.98 3.24
N GLU A 200 -0.04 -16.07 4.56
CA GLU A 200 -0.81 -17.04 5.35
C GLU A 200 -2.33 -16.86 5.17
N ALA A 201 -2.78 -15.59 5.21
CA ALA A 201 -4.20 -15.27 4.97
C ALA A 201 -4.64 -15.71 3.57
N GLY A 202 -3.88 -15.39 2.53
CA GLY A 202 -4.21 -15.77 1.15
C GLY A 202 -4.18 -17.27 0.91
N MET A 203 -3.24 -18.01 1.52
CA MET A 203 -3.18 -19.46 1.44
C MET A 203 -4.36 -20.19 2.13
N ASN A 204 -5.08 -19.52 3.02
CA ASN A 204 -6.22 -20.07 3.74
C ASN A 204 -7.57 -19.54 3.23
N ALA A 205 -7.59 -18.48 2.43
CA ALA A 205 -8.81 -17.84 1.97
C ALA A 205 -9.45 -18.58 0.79
N GLU A 206 -10.78 -18.63 0.79
CA GLU A 206 -11.61 -19.24 -0.25
C GLU A 206 -12.58 -18.24 -0.86
N GLY A 207 -13.31 -18.68 -1.88
CA GLY A 207 -14.42 -17.95 -2.48
C GLY A 207 -14.07 -17.27 -3.80
N ILE A 208 -14.80 -16.21 -4.10
CA ILE A 208 -14.69 -15.43 -5.33
C ILE A 208 -14.13 -14.07 -4.98
N LEU A 209 -13.14 -13.60 -5.75
CA LEU A 209 -12.58 -12.27 -5.61
C LEU A 209 -13.64 -11.21 -5.99
N PRO A 210 -13.65 -10.04 -5.33
CA PRO A 210 -14.56 -8.96 -5.67
C PRO A 210 -14.34 -8.47 -7.11
N GLY A 211 -15.37 -7.87 -7.68
CA GLY A 211 -15.43 -7.46 -9.09
C GLY A 211 -16.31 -8.37 -9.93
N GLY A 212 -16.79 -7.90 -11.06
CA GLY A 212 -17.80 -8.57 -11.89
C GLY A 212 -17.35 -9.81 -12.66
N LEU A 213 -16.06 -10.20 -12.58
CA LEU A 213 -15.50 -11.28 -13.39
C LEU A 213 -15.66 -12.69 -12.79
N GLY A 214 -16.11 -12.83 -11.55
CA GLY A 214 -16.32 -14.13 -10.89
C GLY A 214 -15.03 -14.95 -10.71
N VAL A 215 -13.88 -14.32 -10.51
CA VAL A 215 -12.58 -14.97 -10.39
C VAL A 215 -12.50 -15.74 -9.07
N ARG A 216 -12.31 -17.05 -9.13
CA ARG A 216 -12.14 -17.88 -7.93
C ARG A 216 -10.75 -17.74 -7.36
N ARG A 217 -10.64 -17.76 -6.02
CA ARG A 217 -9.35 -17.88 -5.33
C ARG A 217 -8.73 -19.25 -5.62
N ARG A 218 -7.43 -19.31 -5.81
CA ARG A 218 -6.67 -20.51 -6.22
C ARG A 218 -5.54 -20.84 -5.26
N ALA A 219 -5.09 -19.87 -4.45
CA ALA A 219 -3.91 -20.03 -3.58
C ALA A 219 -4.08 -21.19 -2.59
N LYS A 220 -5.26 -21.34 -1.96
CA LYS A 220 -5.52 -22.44 -1.03
C LYS A 220 -5.42 -23.80 -1.70
N ALA A 221 -6.07 -24.00 -2.84
CA ALA A 221 -6.04 -25.28 -3.54
C ALA A 221 -4.61 -25.63 -4.02
N LEU A 222 -3.83 -24.63 -4.44
CA LEU A 222 -2.42 -24.82 -4.79
C LEU A 222 -1.60 -25.21 -3.55
N HIS A 223 -1.81 -24.53 -2.42
CA HIS A 223 -1.16 -24.85 -1.15
C HIS A 223 -1.42 -26.29 -0.70
N GLU A 224 -2.68 -26.70 -0.68
CA GLU A 224 -3.07 -28.07 -0.31
C GLU A 224 -2.42 -29.10 -1.22
N ARG A 225 -2.39 -28.87 -2.53
CA ARG A 225 -1.71 -29.73 -3.51
C ARG A 225 -0.21 -29.85 -3.24
N LEU A 226 0.48 -28.72 -2.99
CA LEU A 226 1.91 -28.73 -2.71
C LEU A 226 2.24 -29.44 -1.39
N CYS A 227 1.41 -29.25 -0.35
CA CYS A 227 1.56 -29.96 0.92
C CYS A 227 1.34 -31.47 0.76
N ALA A 228 0.32 -31.88 0.02
CA ALA A 228 0.06 -33.32 -0.24
C ALA A 228 1.24 -33.97 -0.99
N GLN A 229 1.86 -33.29 -1.93
CA GLN A 229 3.05 -33.77 -2.64
C GLN A 229 4.27 -33.91 -1.72
N GLN A 230 4.36 -33.15 -0.62
CA GLN A 230 5.46 -33.29 0.35
C GLN A 230 5.32 -34.50 1.27
N SER A 231 4.10 -34.97 1.49
CA SER A 231 3.78 -35.99 2.47
C SER A 231 3.46 -37.37 1.87
N GLY A 232 3.38 -37.50 0.53
CA GLY A 232 2.98 -38.73 -0.15
C GLY A 232 4.17 -39.64 -0.56
N PRO A 233 3.88 -40.83 -1.10
CA PRO A 233 4.89 -41.79 -1.59
C PRO A 233 5.83 -41.20 -2.67
N ALA A 234 5.37 -40.15 -3.38
CA ALA A 234 6.14 -39.39 -4.35
C ALA A 234 7.04 -38.32 -3.73
N ALA A 235 7.02 -38.15 -2.41
CA ALA A 235 7.75 -37.06 -1.74
C ALA A 235 9.27 -37.07 -2.03
N ALA A 236 9.87 -38.27 -2.02
CA ALA A 236 11.32 -38.43 -2.32
C ALA A 236 11.65 -38.03 -3.77
N PHE A 237 10.76 -38.34 -4.72
CA PHE A 237 10.96 -38.01 -6.14
C PHE A 237 10.73 -36.50 -6.39
N THR A 238 9.74 -35.91 -5.73
CA THR A 238 9.44 -34.48 -5.83
C THR A 238 10.45 -33.60 -5.09
N MET A 239 11.12 -34.06 -4.05
CA MET A 239 12.20 -33.31 -3.39
C MET A 239 13.45 -33.13 -4.24
N ALA A 240 13.63 -33.97 -5.27
CA ALA A 240 14.74 -33.86 -6.21
C ALA A 240 14.47 -32.93 -7.40
N ASP A 241 13.24 -32.42 -7.55
CA ASP A 241 12.89 -31.51 -8.65
C ASP A 241 13.30 -30.07 -8.31
N PRO A 242 14.30 -29.50 -9.04
CA PRO A 242 14.76 -28.12 -8.81
C PRO A 242 13.70 -27.06 -9.12
N LEU A 243 12.68 -27.38 -9.94
CA LEU A 243 11.60 -26.45 -10.29
C LEU A 243 10.55 -26.32 -9.19
N ARG A 244 10.56 -27.21 -8.23
CA ARG A 244 9.58 -27.21 -7.14
C ARG A 244 9.61 -25.93 -6.29
N GLY A 245 10.78 -25.31 -6.15
CA GLY A 245 10.91 -24.02 -5.50
C GLY A 245 10.08 -22.93 -6.18
N MET A 246 9.92 -23.00 -7.51
CA MET A 246 9.11 -22.07 -8.27
C MET A 246 7.63 -22.18 -7.94
N ASP A 247 7.10 -23.39 -7.79
CA ASP A 247 5.69 -23.61 -7.41
C ASP A 247 5.35 -22.94 -6.07
N TRP A 248 6.29 -22.94 -5.12
CA TRP A 248 6.12 -22.26 -3.84
C TRP A 248 6.21 -20.74 -3.98
N VAL A 249 7.12 -20.22 -4.79
CA VAL A 249 7.19 -18.78 -5.08
C VAL A 249 5.91 -18.30 -5.75
N ASP A 250 5.41 -19.05 -6.73
CA ASP A 250 4.14 -18.77 -7.41
C ASP A 250 2.95 -18.81 -6.44
N LEU A 251 2.93 -19.80 -5.54
CA LEU A 251 1.92 -19.87 -4.48
C LEU A 251 1.94 -18.63 -3.59
N PHE A 252 3.12 -18.23 -3.09
CA PHE A 252 3.25 -17.09 -2.19
C PHE A 252 2.84 -15.78 -2.89
N ALA A 253 3.29 -15.58 -4.14
CA ALA A 253 2.91 -14.43 -4.94
C ALA A 253 1.40 -14.39 -5.22
N LEU A 254 0.81 -15.54 -5.57
CA LEU A 254 -0.64 -15.68 -5.80
C LEU A 254 -1.44 -15.35 -4.54
N ALA A 255 -1.02 -15.86 -3.38
CA ALA A 255 -1.68 -15.60 -2.10
C ALA A 255 -1.74 -14.11 -1.80
N VAL A 256 -0.62 -13.38 -1.94
CA VAL A 256 -0.59 -11.92 -1.74
C VAL A 256 -1.44 -11.19 -2.78
N ASN A 257 -1.39 -11.59 -4.05
CA ASN A 257 -2.18 -10.95 -5.10
C ASN A 257 -3.69 -11.16 -4.91
N GLU A 258 -4.11 -12.30 -4.41
CA GLU A 258 -5.52 -12.55 -4.07
C GLU A 258 -5.97 -11.73 -2.86
N GLU A 259 -5.13 -11.52 -1.86
CA GLU A 259 -5.40 -10.59 -0.75
C GLU A 259 -5.49 -9.15 -1.23
N ASN A 260 -4.59 -8.73 -2.11
CA ASN A 260 -4.64 -7.40 -2.74
C ASN A 260 -5.94 -7.20 -3.54
N ALA A 261 -6.32 -8.18 -4.37
CA ALA A 261 -7.56 -8.12 -5.15
C ALA A 261 -8.82 -8.14 -4.26
N ALA A 262 -8.74 -8.71 -3.07
CA ALA A 262 -9.82 -8.69 -2.08
C ALA A 262 -9.90 -7.37 -1.28
N GLY A 263 -9.01 -6.41 -1.55
CA GLY A 263 -8.97 -5.13 -0.83
C GLY A 263 -8.42 -5.25 0.59
N ARG A 264 -7.64 -6.31 0.86
CA ARG A 264 -7.03 -6.54 2.18
C ARG A 264 -5.64 -5.93 2.26
N ARG A 265 -5.07 -5.93 3.47
CA ARG A 265 -3.78 -5.30 3.74
C ARG A 265 -2.64 -6.04 3.04
N VAL A 266 -1.86 -5.28 2.26
CA VAL A 266 -0.61 -5.73 1.64
C VAL A 266 0.50 -4.73 1.93
N VAL A 267 1.75 -5.19 1.92
CA VAL A 267 2.91 -4.29 1.88
C VAL A 267 3.15 -3.91 0.42
N THR A 268 3.01 -2.61 0.12
CA THR A 268 3.10 -2.11 -1.25
C THR A 268 4.47 -1.52 -1.53
N ALA A 269 5.15 -2.01 -2.58
CA ALA A 269 6.34 -1.38 -3.14
C ALA A 269 6.70 -1.99 -4.52
N PRO A 270 6.82 -1.20 -5.57
CA PRO A 270 6.43 0.21 -5.73
C PRO A 270 4.93 0.37 -6.02
N THR A 271 4.22 -0.68 -6.43
CA THR A 271 2.79 -0.69 -6.78
C THR A 271 2.08 -1.90 -6.18
N ASN A 272 0.75 -1.82 -5.99
CA ASN A 272 -0.05 -2.94 -5.48
C ASN A 272 -0.01 -4.15 -6.42
N GLY A 273 0.03 -3.97 -7.74
CA GLY A 273 0.11 -5.08 -8.70
C GLY A 273 1.37 -5.93 -8.56
N ALA A 274 2.48 -5.34 -8.10
CA ALA A 274 3.75 -6.02 -7.86
C ALA A 274 3.95 -6.45 -6.40
N ALA A 275 2.99 -6.20 -5.50
CA ALA A 275 3.12 -6.43 -4.06
C ALA A 275 3.38 -7.89 -3.68
N GLY A 276 3.06 -8.85 -4.54
CA GLY A 276 3.32 -10.28 -4.33
C GLY A 276 4.78 -10.69 -4.51
N ILE A 277 5.60 -9.92 -5.25
CA ILE A 277 6.94 -10.36 -5.66
C ILE A 277 7.91 -10.39 -4.47
N VAL A 278 8.06 -9.28 -3.76
CA VAL A 278 9.01 -9.17 -2.62
C VAL A 278 8.66 -10.17 -1.50
N PRO A 279 7.40 -10.29 -1.05
CA PRO A 279 7.02 -11.29 -0.05
C PRO A 279 7.26 -12.72 -0.49
N ALA A 280 7.00 -13.05 -1.75
CA ALA A 280 7.17 -14.41 -2.27
C ALA A 280 8.65 -14.83 -2.29
N VAL A 281 9.55 -13.95 -2.75
CA VAL A 281 10.98 -14.23 -2.77
C VAL A 281 11.56 -14.29 -1.35
N LEU A 282 11.09 -13.41 -0.45
CA LEU A 282 11.50 -13.46 0.95
C LEU A 282 11.04 -14.75 1.63
N ALA A 283 9.80 -15.19 1.41
CA ALA A 283 9.30 -16.45 1.94
C ALA A 283 10.06 -17.66 1.37
N TYR A 284 10.45 -17.61 0.09
CA TYR A 284 11.34 -18.60 -0.50
C TYR A 284 12.70 -18.64 0.19
N TYR A 285 13.33 -17.48 0.42
CA TYR A 285 14.59 -17.38 1.16
C TYR A 285 14.48 -18.03 2.53
N GLU A 286 13.48 -17.65 3.31
CA GLU A 286 13.27 -18.16 4.68
C GLU A 286 13.00 -19.68 4.73
N ARG A 287 12.31 -20.21 3.73
CA ARG A 287 11.88 -21.60 3.73
C ARG A 287 12.90 -22.57 3.14
N PHE A 288 13.64 -22.16 2.11
CA PHE A 288 14.41 -23.07 1.26
C PHE A 288 15.92 -22.81 1.27
N ILE A 289 16.39 -21.67 1.73
CA ILE A 289 17.82 -21.38 1.74
C ILE A 289 18.43 -21.87 3.07
N PRO A 290 19.36 -22.82 3.04
CA PRO A 290 20.07 -23.27 4.25
C PRO A 290 20.79 -22.11 4.92
N GLY A 291 20.62 -21.95 6.24
CA GLY A 291 21.24 -20.86 7.00
C GLY A 291 20.55 -19.50 6.85
N ALA A 292 19.34 -19.46 6.26
CA ALA A 292 18.51 -18.25 6.27
C ALA A 292 18.26 -17.81 7.71
N ASP A 293 18.47 -16.51 7.96
CA ASP A 293 18.33 -15.88 9.27
C ASP A 293 17.63 -14.52 9.19
N ASP A 294 17.35 -13.93 10.33
CA ASP A 294 16.66 -12.63 10.44
C ASP A 294 17.47 -11.50 9.81
N ASP A 295 18.80 -11.53 9.95
CA ASP A 295 19.67 -10.50 9.38
C ASP A 295 19.71 -10.59 7.84
N GLY A 296 19.69 -11.79 7.29
CA GLY A 296 19.55 -12.01 5.84
C GLY A 296 18.23 -11.50 5.31
N ALA A 297 17.11 -11.73 6.04
CA ALA A 297 15.82 -11.20 5.68
C ALA A 297 15.79 -9.65 5.70
N ARG A 298 16.41 -9.04 6.70
CA ARG A 298 16.55 -7.57 6.79
C ARG A 298 17.41 -7.01 5.65
N ARG A 299 18.56 -7.64 5.33
CA ARG A 299 19.40 -7.26 4.18
C ARG A 299 18.65 -7.38 2.86
N PHE A 300 17.84 -8.44 2.70
CA PHE A 300 16.98 -8.58 1.54
C PHE A 300 16.02 -7.42 1.38
N LEU A 301 15.32 -7.03 2.45
CA LEU A 301 14.37 -5.90 2.42
C LEU A 301 15.07 -4.57 2.14
N LEU A 302 16.24 -4.33 2.71
CA LEU A 302 17.05 -3.13 2.43
C LEU A 302 17.49 -3.09 0.95
N ALA A 303 17.95 -4.21 0.39
CA ALA A 303 18.29 -4.28 -1.03
C ALA A 303 17.06 -4.07 -1.94
N ALA A 304 15.92 -4.66 -1.58
CA ALA A 304 14.66 -4.45 -2.29
C ALA A 304 14.22 -2.97 -2.25
N THR A 305 14.45 -2.29 -1.11
CA THR A 305 14.20 -0.84 -0.95
C THR A 305 15.04 0.00 -1.91
N ALA A 306 16.32 -0.34 -2.11
CA ALA A 306 17.18 0.36 -3.07
C ALA A 306 16.60 0.28 -4.49
N VAL A 307 16.22 -0.91 -4.94
CA VAL A 307 15.65 -1.13 -6.28
C VAL A 307 14.28 -0.46 -6.41
N GLY A 308 13.41 -0.65 -5.43
CA GLY A 308 12.08 -0.03 -5.40
C GLY A 308 12.15 1.50 -5.40
N GLY A 309 13.09 2.09 -4.66
CA GLY A 309 13.34 3.54 -4.63
C GLY A 309 13.81 4.09 -5.97
N LEU A 310 14.71 3.37 -6.66
CA LEU A 310 15.16 3.74 -8.02
C LEU A 310 14.01 3.68 -9.03
N ILE A 311 13.18 2.65 -8.98
CA ILE A 311 12.00 2.52 -9.85
C ILE A 311 11.05 3.67 -9.56
N LYS A 312 10.73 3.94 -8.29
CA LYS A 312 9.85 5.04 -7.90
C LYS A 312 10.33 6.40 -8.40
N THR A 313 11.64 6.66 -8.32
CA THR A 313 12.21 7.96 -8.71
C THR A 313 12.23 8.17 -10.22
N ASN A 314 12.39 7.10 -11.01
CA ASN A 314 12.68 7.18 -12.44
C ASN A 314 11.54 6.67 -13.34
N ALA A 315 10.47 6.11 -12.79
CA ALA A 315 9.32 5.62 -13.55
C ALA A 315 8.07 6.46 -13.31
N SER A 316 7.16 6.49 -14.28
CA SER A 316 5.79 6.97 -14.06
C SER A 316 5.06 6.01 -13.12
N ILE A 317 4.35 6.54 -12.13
CA ILE A 317 3.56 5.78 -11.15
C ILE A 317 2.07 6.08 -11.30
N ALA A 318 1.66 6.69 -12.40
CA ALA A 318 0.25 6.81 -12.74
C ALA A 318 -0.23 5.41 -13.17
N GLY A 319 -0.70 4.62 -12.20
CA GLY A 319 -0.97 3.20 -12.37
C GLY A 319 -2.16 2.83 -13.24
N ALA A 320 -2.74 3.81 -13.91
CA ALA A 320 -3.85 3.63 -14.85
C ALA A 320 -3.50 4.13 -16.25
N GLU A 321 -2.23 4.30 -16.54
CA GLU A 321 -1.73 4.58 -17.88
C GLU A 321 -1.66 3.30 -18.72
#